data_724181c4e5b26c227ac4ae064a15b3aa
#
_entry.id   724181c4e5b26c227ac4ae064a15b3aa
#
_cell.length_a   1.000
_cell.length_b   1.000
_cell.length_c   1.000
_cell.angle_alpha   90.00
_cell.angle_beta   90.00
_cell.angle_gamma   90.00
#
_symmetry.space_group_name_H-M   'P 1'
#
loop_
_entity.id
_entity.type
_entity.pdbx_description
1 polymer ?
#
loop_
_entity_poly.entity_id
_entity_poly.type
_entity_poly.pdbx_seq_one_letter_code
_entity_poly.pdbx_strand_id
1 'polypeptide(L)'
;YESIASLGASFAKYRKSLKISQQRLHEKTGISIFTISQFENGKGQGLSLSHFLLLLDAVGLDISLTNLIPIASVIDPEKIWKSQNRKGGRE
;
A
#
# COMPACT_ATOMS: atom_id res chain seq x y z
N TYR A 1 -14.10 -1.22 5.74
CA TYR A 1 -13.87 -2.61 5.43
C TYR A 1 -13.11 -3.30 6.50
N GLU A 2 -13.56 -4.49 6.78
CA GLU A 2 -12.89 -5.30 7.75
C GLU A 2 -11.47 -5.59 7.35
N SER A 3 -11.22 -5.82 6.07
CA SER A 3 -9.89 -6.14 5.58
C SER A 3 -8.92 -4.96 5.75
N ILE A 4 -9.41 -3.74 5.59
CA ILE A 4 -8.55 -2.56 5.79
C ILE A 4 -8.21 -2.42 7.27
N ALA A 5 -9.19 -2.63 8.14
CA ALA A 5 -8.95 -2.55 9.57
C ALA A 5 -7.94 -3.61 10.02
N SER A 6 -8.11 -4.83 9.50
CA SER A 6 -7.21 -5.93 9.83
C SER A 6 -5.80 -5.66 9.32
N LEU A 7 -5.70 -5.08 8.14
CA LEU A 7 -4.41 -4.77 7.53
C LEU A 7 -3.66 -3.76 8.38
N GLY A 8 -4.36 -2.71 8.81
CA GLY A 8 -3.73 -1.69 9.65
C GLY A 8 -3.27 -2.24 10.98
N ALA A 9 -4.11 -3.08 11.60
CA ALA A 9 -3.76 -3.68 12.88
C ALA A 9 -2.56 -4.62 12.73
N SER A 10 -2.53 -5.39 11.66
CA SER A 10 -1.42 -6.29 11.40
C SER A 10 -0.13 -5.52 11.14
N PHE A 11 -0.23 -4.43 10.41
CA PHE A 11 0.91 -3.58 10.15
C PHE A 11 1.47 -3.02 11.45
N ALA A 12 0.59 -2.54 12.33
CA ALA A 12 1.02 -1.98 13.60
C ALA A 12 1.74 -3.03 14.44
N LYS A 13 1.21 -4.23 14.47
CA LYS A 13 1.79 -5.31 15.22
C LYS A 13 3.17 -5.66 14.68
N TYR A 14 3.31 -5.73 13.38
CA TYR A 14 4.58 -6.04 12.74
C TYR A 14 5.59 -4.94 13.03
N ARG A 15 5.17 -3.68 12.90
CA ARG A 15 6.03 -2.54 13.17
C ARG A 15 6.56 -2.58 14.60
N LYS A 16 5.66 -2.84 15.54
CA LYS A 16 6.03 -2.89 16.96
C LYS A 16 7.00 -4.04 17.24
N SER A 17 6.81 -5.14 16.53
CA SER A 17 7.71 -6.28 16.72
C SER A 17 9.14 -5.94 16.27
N LEU A 18 9.28 -5.01 15.35
CA LEU A 18 10.59 -4.54 14.90
C LEU A 18 11.09 -3.38 15.74
N LYS A 19 10.30 -2.94 16.73
CA LYS A 19 10.65 -1.84 17.62
C LYS A 19 10.86 -0.52 16.87
N ILE A 20 10.05 -0.31 15.84
CA ILE A 20 10.06 0.92 15.06
C ILE A 20 8.89 1.77 15.53
N SER A 21 9.16 3.02 15.93
CA SER A 21 8.10 3.91 16.39
C SER A 21 7.40 4.57 15.20
N GLN A 22 6.21 5.13 15.46
CA GLN A 22 5.52 5.90 14.44
C GLN A 22 6.34 7.13 14.05
N GLN A 23 7.05 7.71 15.02
CA GLN A 23 7.90 8.85 14.75
C GLN A 23 9.00 8.47 13.76
N ARG A 24 9.59 7.28 13.95
CA ARG A 24 10.63 6.81 13.04
C ARG A 24 10.07 6.58 11.64
N LEU A 25 8.86 6.03 11.55
CA LEU A 25 8.22 5.86 10.25
C LEU A 25 7.99 7.20 9.57
N HIS A 26 7.54 8.18 10.34
CA HIS A 26 7.33 9.52 9.82
C HIS A 26 8.63 10.06 9.24
N GLU A 27 9.73 9.88 9.96
CA GLU A 27 11.02 10.38 9.51
C GLU A 27 11.49 9.69 8.25
N LYS A 28 11.20 8.40 8.13
CA LYS A 28 11.66 7.63 6.97
C LYS A 28 10.80 7.85 5.73
N THR A 29 9.53 8.10 5.90
CA THR A 29 8.60 8.13 4.77
C THR A 29 8.08 9.51 4.44
N GLY A 30 8.14 10.43 5.39
CA GLY A 30 7.52 11.73 5.22
C GLY A 30 6.02 11.73 5.45
N ILE A 31 5.44 10.58 5.75
CA ILE A 31 4.01 10.47 6.01
C ILE A 31 3.75 10.93 7.44
N SER A 32 2.71 11.73 7.65
CA SER A 32 2.43 12.28 8.96
C SER A 32 2.09 11.19 9.96
N ILE A 33 2.41 11.43 11.22
CA ILE A 33 2.10 10.48 12.28
C ILE A 33 0.60 10.29 12.36
N PHE A 34 -0.18 11.34 12.11
CA PHE A 34 -1.63 11.24 12.12
C PHE A 34 -2.10 10.22 11.09
N THR A 35 -1.57 10.29 9.87
CA THR A 35 -1.94 9.35 8.81
C THR A 35 -1.55 7.93 9.16
N ILE A 36 -0.35 7.74 9.71
CA ILE A 36 0.10 6.42 10.13
C ILE A 36 -0.82 5.87 11.22
N SER A 37 -1.16 6.71 12.19
CA SER A 37 -2.01 6.31 13.29
C SER A 37 -3.41 5.93 12.80
N GLN A 38 -3.97 6.71 11.87
CA GLN A 38 -5.28 6.40 11.33
C GLN A 38 -5.26 5.03 10.64
N PHE A 39 -4.23 4.77 9.86
CA PHE A 39 -4.11 3.49 9.19
C PHE A 39 -4.04 2.34 10.19
N GLU A 40 -3.21 2.49 11.22
CA GLU A 40 -3.01 1.42 12.20
C GLU A 40 -4.25 1.19 13.05
N ASN A 41 -5.11 2.20 13.16
CA ASN A 41 -6.33 2.07 13.94
C ASN A 41 -7.54 1.67 13.10
N GLY A 42 -7.29 1.19 11.90
CA GLY A 42 -8.36 0.68 11.06
C GLY A 42 -9.11 1.75 10.28
N LYS A 43 -8.58 2.95 10.21
CA LYS A 43 -9.22 4.05 9.51
C LYS A 43 -8.40 4.47 8.30
N GLY A 44 -7.88 3.48 7.60
CA GLY A 44 -6.98 3.73 6.48
C GLY A 44 -7.63 3.77 5.11
N GLN A 45 -8.95 3.94 5.05
CA GLN A 45 -9.64 3.95 3.77
C GLN A 45 -9.14 5.04 2.85
N GLY A 46 -8.66 6.14 3.41
CA GLY A 46 -8.14 7.25 2.61
C GLY A 46 -6.66 7.19 2.34
N LEU A 47 -6.00 6.15 2.78
CA LEU A 47 -4.56 6.03 2.57
C LEU A 47 -4.29 5.75 1.09
N SER A 48 -3.39 6.52 0.48
CA SER A 48 -3.06 6.30 -0.91
C SER A 48 -2.21 5.03 -1.06
N LEU A 49 -2.27 4.45 -2.24
CA LEU A 49 -1.48 3.25 -2.51
C LEU A 49 0.02 3.55 -2.38
N SER A 50 0.44 4.71 -2.87
CA SER A 50 1.87 5.03 -2.79
C SER A 50 2.32 5.19 -1.34
N HIS A 51 1.49 5.78 -0.48
CA HIS A 51 1.83 5.87 0.94
C HIS A 51 1.90 4.49 1.58
N PHE A 52 0.96 3.61 1.22
CA PHE A 52 0.95 2.26 1.74
C PHE A 52 2.24 1.52 1.37
N LEU A 53 2.67 1.64 0.12
CA LEU A 53 3.89 1.00 -0.34
C LEU A 53 5.13 1.58 0.36
N LEU A 54 5.12 2.88 0.62
CA LEU A 54 6.21 3.51 1.37
C LEU A 54 6.29 2.97 2.79
N LEU A 55 5.15 2.78 3.44
CA LEU A 55 5.13 2.24 4.79
C LEU A 55 5.67 0.82 4.82
N LEU A 56 5.27 0.01 3.85
CA LEU A 56 5.76 -1.36 3.78
C LEU A 56 7.27 -1.39 3.56
N ASP A 57 7.75 -0.56 2.67
CA ASP A 57 9.18 -0.50 2.39
C ASP A 57 9.97 -0.07 3.63
N ALA A 58 9.41 0.86 4.38
CA ALA A 58 10.08 1.41 5.56
C ALA A 58 10.26 0.36 6.65
N VAL A 59 9.38 -0.64 6.70
CA VAL A 59 9.52 -1.71 7.69
C VAL A 59 10.15 -2.96 7.08
N GLY A 60 10.68 -2.85 5.87
CA GLY A 60 11.43 -3.94 5.27
C GLY A 60 10.58 -4.98 4.55
N LEU A 61 9.32 -4.69 4.31
CA LEU A 61 8.48 -5.62 3.57
C LEU A 61 8.56 -5.33 2.09
N ASP A 62 8.81 -6.38 1.33
CA ASP A 62 8.95 -6.26 -0.12
C ASP A 62 7.79 -6.99 -0.76
N ILE A 63 6.92 -6.25 -1.42
CA ILE A 63 5.76 -6.82 -2.06
C ILE A 63 5.95 -6.85 -3.55
N SER A 64 5.85 -8.05 -4.11
CA SER A 64 5.85 -8.22 -5.55
C SER A 64 4.43 -8.02 -6.05
N LEU A 65 4.24 -7.06 -6.93
CA LEU A 65 2.91 -6.81 -7.50
C LEU A 65 2.43 -8.00 -8.31
N THR A 66 3.35 -8.76 -8.86
CA THR A 66 3.01 -9.98 -9.59
C THR A 66 2.36 -11.00 -8.68
N ASN A 67 2.89 -11.13 -7.47
CA ASN A 67 2.32 -12.06 -6.51
C ASN A 67 1.02 -11.53 -5.91
N LEU A 68 0.93 -10.21 -5.78
CA LEU A 68 -0.23 -9.59 -5.20
C LEU A 68 -1.42 -9.71 -6.15
N ILE A 69 -1.15 -9.62 -7.45
CA ILE A 69 -2.18 -9.72 -8.47
C ILE A 69 -1.79 -10.88 -9.39
N PRO A 70 -2.12 -12.11 -8.99
CA PRO A 70 -1.65 -13.29 -9.73
C PRO A 70 -2.06 -13.30 -11.20
N ILE A 71 -3.22 -12.75 -11.50
CA ILE A 71 -3.70 -12.75 -12.86
C ILE A 71 -2.84 -11.88 -13.78
N ALA A 72 -2.09 -10.97 -13.21
CA ALA A 72 -1.22 -10.11 -14.00
C ALA A 72 -0.15 -10.90 -14.73
N SER A 73 0.19 -12.09 -14.24
CA SER A 73 1.19 -12.90 -14.88
C SER A 73 0.67 -13.57 -16.15
N VAL A 74 -0.66 -13.64 -16.33
CA VAL A 74 -1.25 -14.24 -17.52
C VAL A 74 -1.86 -13.19 -18.45
N ILE A 75 -2.02 -11.98 -17.97
CA ILE A 75 -2.58 -10.91 -18.79
C ILE A 75 -1.46 -10.10 -19.39
N ASP A 76 -1.50 -9.93 -20.69
CA ASP A 76 -0.52 -9.12 -21.40
C ASP A 76 -0.74 -7.65 -21.02
N PRO A 77 0.20 -7.03 -20.33
CA PRO A 77 0.04 -5.63 -19.93
C PRO A 77 -0.13 -4.70 -21.12
N GLU A 78 0.48 -5.01 -22.23
CA GLU A 78 0.38 -4.19 -23.41
C GLU A 78 -1.02 -4.22 -23.97
N LYS A 79 -1.66 -5.36 -23.90
CA LYS A 79 -3.02 -5.48 -24.33
C LYS A 79 -3.95 -4.63 -23.49
N ILE A 80 -3.75 -4.63 -22.20
CA ILE A 80 -4.56 -3.84 -21.29
C ILE A 80 -4.36 -2.37 -21.60
N TRP A 81 -3.13 -1.98 -21.78
CA TRP A 81 -2.80 -0.60 -22.10
C TRP A 81 -3.47 -0.12 -23.37
N LYS A 82 -3.41 -0.93 -24.42
CA LYS A 82 -4.02 -0.56 -25.69
C LYS A 82 -5.52 -0.46 -25.60
N SER A 83 -6.13 -1.36 -24.83
CA SER A 83 -7.56 -1.34 -24.67
C SER A 83 -8.02 -0.06 -23.97
N GLN A 84 -7.35 0.31 -22.92
CA GLN A 84 -7.70 1.50 -22.18
C GLN A 84 -7.43 2.76 -22.98
N ASN A 85 -6.32 2.77 -23.69
CA ASN A 85 -5.97 3.91 -24.49
C ASN A 85 -6.97 4.15 -25.61
N ARG A 86 -7.42 3.07 -26.24
CA ARG A 86 -8.38 3.20 -27.31
C ARG A 86 -9.67 3.80 -26.81
N LYS A 87 -10.10 3.39 -25.62
CA LYS A 87 -11.28 3.95 -25.05
C LYS A 87 -11.15 5.39 -24.71
N GLY A 88 -10.08 5.79 -24.10
CA GLY A 88 -9.90 7.15 -23.65
C GLY A 88 -9.36 8.05 -24.71
N GLY A 89 -8.64 7.49 -25.62
CA GLY A 89 -7.97 8.33 -26.59
C GLY A 89 -8.85 8.79 -27.71
N ARG A 90 -9.99 8.25 -27.83
CA ARG A 90 -10.75 8.56 -28.79
C ARG A 90 -11.26 9.73 -28.72
N GLU A 91 -11.15 10.19 -27.89
CA GLU A 91 -11.59 11.35 -27.86
C GLU A 91 -10.79 12.27 -27.80
#